data_a7b067c1ad570beede23855eeb4de597
#
_entry.id   a7b067c1ad570beede23855eeb4de597
#
_cell.length_a   1.000
_cell.length_b   1.000
_cell.length_c   1.000
_cell.angle_alpha   90.00
_cell.angle_beta   90.00
_cell.angle_gamma   90.00
#
_symmetry.space_group_name_H-M   'P 1'
#
loop_
_entity.id
_entity.type
_entity.pdbx_description
1 polymer ?
#
loop_
_entity_poly.entity_id
_entity_poly.type
_entity_poly.pdbx_seq_one_letter_code
_entity_poly.pdbx_strand_id
1 'polypeptide(L)'
;MKYKANWIKTEKGNGIKTGNTITVKVIDAITVSGWIARKSWHGRKIMQVAQGKSLVSFKLKEKKRKKTVPYKTGRYTLKISATSKNNKSNTWTDDFEVV
;
A
#
# COMPACT_ATOMS: atom_id res chain seq x y z
N MET A 1 -10.60 -2.15 14.96
CA MET A 1 -10.40 -2.34 13.51
C MET A 1 -9.24 -3.28 13.25
N LYS A 2 -9.32 -4.07 12.19
CA LYS A 2 -8.24 -4.97 11.78
C LYS A 2 -7.85 -4.67 10.34
N TYR A 3 -6.56 -4.59 10.11
CA TYR A 3 -5.95 -4.33 8.81
C TYR A 3 -5.48 -5.66 8.19
N LYS A 4 -5.78 -5.85 6.91
CA LYS A 4 -5.35 -7.05 6.18
C LYS A 4 -4.98 -6.67 4.75
N ALA A 5 -3.84 -7.17 4.30
CA ALA A 5 -3.37 -7.01 2.93
C ALA A 5 -3.02 -8.37 2.32
N ASN A 6 -3.00 -8.43 1.00
CA ASN A 6 -2.74 -9.67 0.26
C ASN A 6 -1.24 -9.93 0.06
N TRP A 7 -0.49 -9.87 1.14
CA TRP A 7 0.96 -10.09 1.10
C TRP A 7 1.32 -11.52 0.74
N ILE A 8 2.43 -11.69 0.03
CA ILE A 8 3.16 -12.95 -0.04
C ILE A 8 4.33 -12.87 0.93
N LYS A 9 4.83 -14.04 1.36
CA LYS A 9 6.01 -14.09 2.21
C LYS A 9 7.27 -14.13 1.36
N THR A 10 8.24 -13.30 1.71
CA THR A 10 9.57 -13.29 1.11
C THR A 10 10.60 -13.50 2.22
N GLU A 11 11.86 -13.66 1.86
CA GLU A 11 12.96 -13.78 2.83
C GLU A 11 13.07 -12.54 3.72
N LYS A 12 12.61 -11.40 3.25
CA LYS A 12 12.69 -10.13 3.99
C LYS A 12 11.37 -9.71 4.64
N GLY A 13 10.35 -10.56 4.63
CA GLY A 13 9.06 -10.28 5.23
C GLY A 13 7.93 -10.22 4.21
N ASN A 14 7.09 -9.18 4.30
CA ASN A 14 5.97 -9.01 3.39
C ASN A 14 6.44 -8.65 1.99
N GLY A 15 5.76 -9.18 0.99
CA GLY A 15 6.08 -8.90 -0.40
C GLY A 15 4.87 -8.95 -1.31
N ILE A 16 5.06 -8.51 -2.53
CA ILE A 16 4.09 -8.57 -3.61
C ILE A 16 4.84 -8.61 -4.94
N LYS A 17 4.29 -9.30 -5.91
CA LYS A 17 4.90 -9.34 -7.25
C LYS A 17 4.70 -8.03 -7.98
N THR A 18 5.72 -7.58 -8.70
CA THR A 18 5.64 -6.38 -9.52
C THR A 18 4.50 -6.48 -10.53
N GLY A 19 3.82 -5.37 -10.77
CA GLY A 19 2.68 -5.31 -11.66
C GLY A 19 1.37 -5.81 -11.06
N ASN A 20 1.40 -6.45 -9.90
CA ASN A 20 0.19 -6.89 -9.21
C ASN A 20 -0.46 -5.74 -8.43
N THR A 21 -1.63 -6.02 -7.87
CA THR A 21 -2.40 -5.06 -7.08
C THR A 21 -2.31 -5.43 -5.61
N ILE A 22 -1.97 -4.45 -4.77
CA ILE A 22 -2.11 -4.61 -3.32
C ILE A 22 -3.56 -4.26 -2.96
N THR A 23 -4.25 -5.21 -2.35
CA THR A 23 -5.62 -5.00 -1.85
C THR A 23 -5.56 -4.96 -0.33
N VAL A 24 -6.03 -3.86 0.24
CA VAL A 24 -6.04 -3.63 1.68
C VAL A 24 -7.47 -3.54 2.16
N LYS A 25 -7.82 -4.38 3.12
CA LYS A 25 -9.12 -4.37 3.77
C LYS A 25 -8.95 -4.01 5.23
N VAL A 26 -9.79 -3.10 5.73
CA VAL A 26 -9.84 -2.75 7.16
C VAL A 26 -11.24 -3.07 7.67
N ILE A 27 -11.31 -4.03 8.57
CA ILE A 27 -12.57 -4.48 9.17
C ILE A 27 -13.07 -3.41 10.14
N ASP A 28 -14.37 -3.11 10.07
CA ASP A 28 -15.08 -2.11 10.90
C ASP A 28 -14.66 -0.67 10.63
N ALA A 29 -14.04 -0.40 9.51
CA ALA A 29 -13.76 0.97 9.06
C ALA A 29 -14.92 1.51 8.22
N ILE A 30 -15.15 2.81 8.30
CA ILE A 30 -16.07 3.54 7.40
C ILE A 30 -15.30 4.34 6.36
N THR A 31 -14.05 4.71 6.68
CA THR A 31 -13.14 5.36 5.72
C THR A 31 -11.75 4.77 5.86
N VAL A 32 -11.09 4.58 4.74
CA VAL A 32 -9.72 4.10 4.68
C VAL A 32 -8.98 4.96 3.66
N SER A 33 -7.80 5.40 4.01
CA SER A 33 -6.90 6.07 3.08
C SER A 33 -5.49 5.53 3.26
N GLY A 34 -4.69 5.68 2.24
CA GLY A 34 -3.32 5.22 2.34
C GLY A 34 -2.46 5.68 1.20
N TRP A 35 -1.18 5.41 1.33
CA TRP A 35 -0.21 5.71 0.28
C TRP A 35 0.88 4.65 0.24
N ILE A 36 1.52 4.56 -0.91
CA ILE A 36 2.72 3.78 -1.11
C ILE A 36 3.86 4.73 -1.40
N ALA A 37 4.98 4.56 -0.71
CA ALA A 37 6.20 5.31 -0.93
C ALA A 37 7.34 4.36 -1.28
N ARG A 38 8.18 4.76 -2.21
CA ARG A 38 9.39 4.05 -2.55
C ARG A 38 10.50 4.50 -1.60
N LYS A 39 11.20 3.53 -1.02
CA LYS A 39 12.41 3.81 -0.24
C LYS A 39 13.57 4.00 -1.19
N SER A 40 14.23 5.14 -1.08
CA SER A 40 15.50 5.39 -1.73
C SER A 40 16.47 5.95 -0.68
N TRP A 41 17.74 5.95 -0.97
CA TRP A 41 18.71 6.49 -0.04
C TRP A 41 18.65 8.02 0.12
N HIS A 42 17.88 8.69 -0.73
CA HIS A 42 17.54 10.10 -0.59
C HIS A 42 16.27 10.35 0.22
N GLY A 43 15.66 9.30 0.78
CA GLY A 43 14.41 9.40 1.52
C GLY A 43 13.27 8.65 0.84
N ARG A 44 12.04 9.02 1.19
CA ARG A 44 10.84 8.38 0.67
C ARG A 44 10.18 9.26 -0.38
N LYS A 45 9.79 8.63 -1.50
CA LYS A 45 9.01 9.29 -2.54
C LYS A 45 7.63 8.64 -2.59
N ILE A 46 6.57 9.41 -2.39
CA ILE A 46 5.20 8.91 -2.49
C ILE A 46 4.89 8.60 -3.94
N MET A 47 4.51 7.35 -4.21
CA MET A 47 4.23 6.85 -5.56
C MET A 47 2.75 6.92 -5.90
N GLN A 48 1.88 6.63 -4.95
CA GLN A 48 0.45 6.75 -5.17
C GLN A 48 -0.31 6.86 -3.86
N VAL A 49 -1.50 7.43 -3.94
CA VAL A 49 -2.43 7.62 -2.82
C VAL A 49 -3.77 7.05 -3.23
N ALA A 50 -4.47 6.41 -2.30
CA ALA A 50 -5.80 5.87 -2.54
C ALA A 50 -6.68 6.04 -1.31
N GLN A 51 -7.99 6.03 -1.53
CA GLN A 51 -8.96 6.08 -0.45
C GLN A 51 -10.22 5.31 -0.81
N GLY A 52 -10.95 4.86 0.19
CA GLY A 52 -12.17 4.10 0.02
C GLY A 52 -12.92 3.99 1.34
N LYS A 53 -13.96 3.17 1.39
CA LYS A 53 -14.75 2.97 2.60
C LYS A 53 -14.08 1.98 3.56
N SER A 54 -13.96 0.72 3.15
CA SER A 54 -13.31 -0.32 3.94
C SER A 54 -12.23 -1.06 3.14
N LEU A 55 -12.10 -0.74 1.87
CA LEU A 55 -11.19 -1.39 0.94
C LEU A 55 -10.48 -0.35 0.10
N VAL A 56 -9.18 -0.50 -0.05
CA VAL A 56 -8.38 0.29 -0.99
C VAL A 56 -7.49 -0.63 -1.79
N SER A 57 -7.18 -0.23 -3.01
CA SER A 57 -6.33 -1.01 -3.90
C SER A 57 -5.25 -0.12 -4.49
N PHE A 58 -4.07 -0.69 -4.62
CA PHE A 58 -2.91 -0.01 -5.20
C PHE A 58 -2.36 -0.88 -6.32
N LYS A 59 -2.53 -0.45 -7.55
CA LYS A 59 -1.90 -1.13 -8.69
C LYS A 59 -0.43 -0.75 -8.72
N LEU A 60 0.45 -1.74 -8.71
CA LEU A 60 1.90 -1.52 -8.70
C LEU A 60 2.42 -1.25 -10.10
N LYS A 61 1.82 -0.27 -10.74
CA LYS A 61 2.18 0.21 -12.07
C LYS A 61 2.23 1.72 -12.06
N GLU A 62 3.17 2.28 -12.79
CA GLU A 62 3.29 3.74 -12.92
C GLU A 62 3.29 4.12 -14.38
N LYS A 63 2.82 5.34 -14.67
CA LYS A 63 2.83 5.87 -16.02
C LYS A 63 4.12 6.64 -16.24
N LYS A 64 4.93 6.15 -17.17
CA LYS A 64 6.14 6.85 -17.61
C LYS A 64 5.98 7.25 -19.07
N ARG A 65 6.01 8.58 -19.32
CA ARG A 65 5.71 9.14 -20.63
C ARG A 65 4.32 8.67 -21.09
N LYS A 66 4.21 7.93 -22.17
CA LYS A 66 2.92 7.42 -22.69
C LYS A 66 2.70 5.93 -22.38
N LYS A 67 3.57 5.31 -21.57
CA LYS A 67 3.51 3.88 -21.27
C LYS A 67 3.23 3.64 -19.80
N THR A 68 2.45 2.60 -19.50
CA THR A 68 2.28 2.10 -18.14
C THR A 68 3.30 0.99 -17.91
N VAL A 69 4.12 1.12 -16.89
CA VAL A 69 5.17 0.16 -16.56
C VAL A 69 4.99 -0.34 -15.13
N PRO A 70 5.35 -1.61 -14.83
CA PRO A 70 5.30 -2.10 -13.46
C PRO A 70 6.29 -1.36 -12.58
N TYR A 71 6.02 -1.32 -11.27
CA TYR A 71 6.97 -0.78 -10.30
C TYR A 71 8.27 -1.58 -10.34
N LYS A 72 9.37 -0.89 -10.17
CA LYS A 72 10.68 -1.54 -10.03
C LYS A 72 10.70 -2.38 -8.76
N THR A 73 11.39 -3.52 -8.81
CA THR A 73 11.62 -4.33 -7.62
C THR A 73 12.42 -3.53 -6.60
N GLY A 74 12.18 -3.82 -5.32
CA GLY A 74 12.87 -3.14 -4.24
C GLY A 74 11.99 -2.94 -3.03
N ARG A 75 12.41 -2.05 -2.13
CA ARG A 75 11.73 -1.81 -0.85
C ARG A 75 10.80 -0.61 -0.95
N TYR A 76 9.60 -0.78 -0.43
CA TYR A 76 8.54 0.22 -0.40
C TYR A 76 7.90 0.25 0.99
N THR A 77 7.15 1.30 1.25
CA THR A 77 6.38 1.45 2.49
C THR A 77 4.92 1.69 2.14
N LEU A 78 4.04 0.98 2.84
CA LEU A 78 2.60 1.18 2.78
C LEU A 78 2.16 1.80 4.09
N LYS A 79 1.42 2.90 4.02
CA LYS A 79 0.79 3.49 5.19
C LYS A 79 -0.71 3.52 4.98
N ILE A 80 -1.45 2.99 5.94
CA ILE A 80 -2.91 2.93 5.92
C ILE A 80 -3.45 3.63 7.16
N SER A 81 -4.41 4.51 6.96
CA SER A 81 -5.16 5.15 8.04
C SER A 81 -6.63 4.87 7.85
N ALA A 82 -7.31 4.52 8.93
CA ALA A 82 -8.72 4.19 8.88
C ALA A 82 -9.47 4.82 10.05
N THR A 83 -10.73 5.14 9.82
CA THR A 83 -11.63 5.68 10.84
C THR A 83 -12.85 4.78 10.96
N SER A 84 -13.24 4.47 12.20
CA SER A 84 -14.41 3.65 12.47
C SER A 84 -15.67 4.51 12.61
N LYS A 85 -16.82 3.83 12.69
CA LYS A 85 -18.12 4.44 12.93
C LYS A 85 -18.18 5.29 14.20
N ASN A 86 -17.33 4.99 15.20
CA ASN A 86 -17.28 5.70 16.47
C ASN A 86 -16.20 6.79 16.48
N ASN A 87 -15.74 7.22 15.31
CA ASN A 87 -14.67 8.23 15.15
C ASN A 87 -13.32 7.81 15.76
N LYS A 88 -13.11 6.52 15.96
CA LYS A 88 -11.80 6.01 16.34
C LYS A 88 -10.93 5.85 15.11
N SER A 89 -9.71 6.32 15.18
CA SER A 89 -8.75 6.24 14.07
C SER A 89 -7.61 5.31 14.42
N ASN A 90 -7.11 4.63 13.41
CA ASN A 90 -5.94 3.77 13.52
C ASN A 90 -5.05 3.96 12.31
N THR A 91 -3.75 3.78 12.50
CA THR A 91 -2.77 3.89 11.43
C THR A 91 -1.82 2.71 11.49
N TRP A 92 -1.57 2.10 10.33
CA TRP A 92 -0.61 1.01 10.17
C TRP A 92 0.44 1.41 9.15
N THR A 93 1.67 1.03 9.41
CA THR A 93 2.78 1.24 8.50
C THR A 93 3.49 -0.09 8.30
N ASP A 94 3.59 -0.54 7.05
CA ASP A 94 4.25 -1.78 6.69
C ASP A 94 5.32 -1.51 5.63
N ASP A 95 6.51 -1.99 5.87
CA ASP A 95 7.52 -2.09 4.84
C ASP A 95 7.30 -3.38 4.07
N PHE A 96 7.43 -3.33 2.75
CA PHE A 96 7.25 -4.50 1.91
C PHE A 96 8.23 -4.48 0.75
N GLU A 97 8.38 -5.64 0.13
CA GLU A 97 9.25 -5.83 -1.01
C GLU A 97 8.43 -6.08 -2.27
N VAL A 98 8.75 -5.36 -3.34
CA VAL A 98 8.23 -5.67 -4.68
C VAL A 98 9.22 -6.61 -5.34
N VAL A 99 8.76 -7.80 -5.69
CA VAL A 99 9.61 -8.87 -6.25
C VAL A 99 9.26 -9.23 -7.69
#